data_dff2082ee99388345b2f4850f6b77128
#
_entry.id   dff2082ee99388345b2f4850f6b77128
#
_cell.length_a   1.000
_cell.length_b   1.000
_cell.length_c   1.000
_cell.angle_alpha   90.00
_cell.angle_beta   90.00
_cell.angle_gamma   90.00
#
_symmetry.space_group_name_H-M   'P 1'
#
loop_
_entity.id
_entity.type
_entity.pdbx_description
1 polymer ?
#
loop_
_entity_poly.entity_id
_entity_poly.type
_entity_poly.pdbx_seq_one_letter_code
_entity_poly.pdbx_strand_id
1 'polypeptide(L)'
;MHRRTFLRTVSAAAAALTLGKLPALGALPKMKITRVRAYLPPNPSPLFNQSDTVVTIETDAGITGIGEGGAHDTLAQSAGRLIGRDPQHIEQLWQDMNRAFFYPAGREKTDAIGALDLALWDIRGKVLNLPVHQVLGGAVRNYCECYNTAGIIPGIGPNSTTQERARATIEAGYRAYRFGAADLPANTTFNTHERINYLRDECAAAREGVGKDGDWVVDFHQRFDLSDAIRGCNEIEEFAPYFVEDPVRTEAFQQDLPTLRTKVNVPLAAGEEWGNRWDFNTLVEHHDIDYVRATLPNVGGITEMLKIAALCETHFVGMVPHFTGPIATAALVNCLGTFSGPVMMEYNYQGRTLPHLPVCLDFKNGKLYPNDRPGLGVELDMKQLTQILEVTEPVTARAQTYFRPDGSITNW
;
A
#
# COMPACT_ATOMS: atom_id res chain seq x y z
N MET A 1 29.41 -32.13 -51.78
CA MET A 1 29.18 -32.47 -50.37
C MET A 1 27.77 -32.99 -50.20
N HIS A 2 27.63 -34.28 -49.84
CA HIS A 2 26.33 -34.97 -49.85
C HIS A 2 25.49 -34.59 -48.62
N ARG A 3 24.22 -34.23 -48.83
CA ARG A 3 23.18 -33.91 -47.81
C ARG A 3 23.12 -34.98 -46.66
N ARG A 4 23.49 -36.21 -46.92
CA ARG A 4 23.51 -37.31 -45.92
C ARG A 4 24.63 -37.20 -44.88
N THR A 5 25.72 -36.50 -45.15
CA THR A 5 26.82 -36.31 -44.20
C THR A 5 26.53 -35.19 -43.21
N PHE A 6 25.81 -34.16 -43.66
CA PHE A 6 25.37 -33.02 -42.79
C PHE A 6 24.39 -33.50 -41.73
N LEU A 7 23.41 -34.34 -42.08
CA LEU A 7 22.41 -34.84 -41.13
C LEU A 7 23.03 -35.83 -40.08
N ARG A 8 24.12 -36.52 -40.38
CA ARG A 8 24.81 -37.39 -39.42
C ARG A 8 25.66 -36.59 -38.42
N THR A 9 26.22 -35.48 -38.80
CA THR A 9 27.02 -34.62 -37.91
C THR A 9 26.13 -33.80 -36.96
N VAL A 10 24.92 -33.41 -37.36
CA VAL A 10 23.95 -32.71 -36.48
C VAL A 10 23.36 -33.67 -35.43
N SER A 11 23.18 -34.96 -35.79
CA SER A 11 22.65 -35.94 -34.84
C SER A 11 23.67 -36.36 -33.76
N ALA A 12 24.99 -36.25 -34.01
CA ALA A 12 26.04 -36.56 -33.03
C ALA A 12 26.32 -35.37 -32.07
N ALA A 13 26.09 -34.13 -32.49
CA ALA A 13 26.25 -32.97 -31.64
C ALA A 13 25.05 -32.78 -30.69
N ALA A 14 23.86 -33.30 -31.02
CA ALA A 14 22.68 -33.26 -30.17
C ALA A 14 22.69 -34.27 -29.01
N ALA A 15 23.56 -35.30 -29.09
CA ALA A 15 23.66 -36.34 -28.05
C ALA A 15 24.68 -36.06 -26.94
N ALA A 16 25.44 -34.95 -27.03
CA ALA A 16 26.45 -34.57 -26.03
C ALA A 16 26.07 -33.39 -25.17
N LEU A 17 24.85 -32.83 -25.32
CA LEU A 17 24.21 -32.07 -24.27
C LEU A 17 23.80 -33.08 -23.20
N THR A 18 24.71 -33.36 -22.26
CA THR A 18 24.33 -33.89 -20.97
C THR A 18 23.13 -33.10 -20.51
N LEU A 19 21.99 -33.73 -20.50
CA LEU A 19 20.85 -33.36 -19.67
C LEU A 19 21.36 -33.35 -18.22
N GLY A 20 22.10 -32.30 -17.84
CA GLY A 20 22.14 -31.87 -16.46
C GLY A 20 20.67 -31.84 -16.10
N LYS A 21 20.24 -32.62 -15.12
CA LYS A 21 18.90 -32.63 -14.56
C LYS A 21 18.53 -31.15 -14.43
N LEU A 22 17.76 -30.63 -15.39
CA LEU A 22 16.98 -29.44 -15.11
C LEU A 22 16.34 -29.78 -13.77
N PRO A 23 16.56 -28.99 -12.73
CA PRO A 23 15.80 -29.18 -11.52
C PRO A 23 14.36 -29.29 -12.03
N ALA A 24 13.72 -30.42 -11.74
CA ALA A 24 12.29 -30.53 -12.01
C ALA A 24 11.73 -29.18 -11.60
N LEU A 25 10.94 -28.50 -12.46
CA LEU A 25 10.14 -27.36 -12.09
C LEU A 25 9.26 -27.91 -10.98
N GLY A 26 9.87 -27.98 -9.78
CA GLY A 26 9.34 -28.70 -8.64
C GLY A 26 8.21 -27.90 -8.08
N ALA A 27 7.20 -28.59 -7.63
CA ALA A 27 6.24 -28.03 -6.69
C ALA A 27 6.99 -27.18 -5.66
N LEU A 28 6.46 -26.01 -5.30
CA LEU A 28 7.02 -25.18 -4.23
C LEU A 28 7.32 -26.06 -3.00
N PRO A 29 8.41 -25.82 -2.28
CA PRO A 29 8.76 -26.65 -1.15
C PRO A 29 7.60 -26.65 -0.15
N LYS A 30 7.21 -27.85 0.31
CA LYS A 30 6.21 -27.96 1.36
C LYS A 30 6.80 -27.41 2.64
N MET A 31 6.09 -26.52 3.28
CA MET A 31 6.51 -25.90 4.55
C MET A 31 5.29 -25.56 5.41
N LYS A 32 5.53 -25.33 6.68
CA LYS A 32 4.50 -24.94 7.63
C LYS A 32 4.93 -23.71 8.40
N ILE A 33 3.99 -22.83 8.65
CA ILE A 33 4.16 -21.71 9.56
C ILE A 33 4.27 -22.27 10.98
N THR A 34 5.37 -21.98 11.65
CA THR A 34 5.65 -22.45 13.01
C THR A 34 5.44 -21.36 14.06
N ARG A 35 5.60 -20.11 13.66
CA ARG A 35 5.58 -18.98 14.57
C ARG A 35 5.26 -17.68 13.86
N VAL A 36 4.51 -16.81 14.55
CA VAL A 36 4.31 -15.42 14.18
C VAL A 36 4.73 -14.54 15.35
N ARG A 37 5.51 -13.50 15.09
CA ARG A 37 5.91 -12.50 16.09
C ARG A 37 5.59 -11.11 15.62
N ALA A 38 5.34 -10.23 16.60
CA ALA A 38 5.23 -8.80 16.35
C ALA A 38 6.19 -8.01 17.22
N TYR A 39 6.67 -6.90 16.68
CA TYR A 39 7.69 -6.06 17.31
C TYR A 39 7.35 -4.59 17.13
N LEU A 40 7.69 -3.78 18.13
CA LEU A 40 7.69 -2.33 18.02
C LEU A 40 9.05 -1.85 17.49
N PRO A 41 9.08 -1.00 16.46
CA PRO A 41 10.28 -0.29 16.03
C PRO A 41 10.67 0.79 17.05
N PRO A 42 11.86 1.39 16.93
CA PRO A 42 12.21 2.58 17.71
C PRO A 42 11.23 3.74 17.40
N ASN A 43 10.68 4.36 18.45
CA ASN A 43 9.69 5.45 18.36
C ASN A 43 8.45 5.05 17.53
N PRO A 44 7.69 4.04 17.98
CA PRO A 44 6.54 3.54 17.23
C PRO A 44 5.46 4.61 17.07
N SER A 45 4.70 4.52 15.97
CA SER A 45 3.52 5.36 15.78
C SER A 45 2.52 5.14 16.92
N PRO A 46 1.96 6.21 17.51
CA PRO A 46 0.95 6.08 18.55
C PRO A 46 -0.43 5.66 18.01
N LEU A 47 -0.61 5.68 16.68
CA LEU A 47 -1.88 5.42 16.01
C LEU A 47 -1.99 3.93 15.67
N PHE A 48 -2.96 3.24 16.25
CA PHE A 48 -3.14 1.80 16.02
C PHE A 48 -3.60 1.44 14.59
N ASN A 49 -4.28 2.35 13.91
CA ASN A 49 -4.75 2.21 12.53
C ASN A 49 -3.73 2.69 11.47
N GLN A 50 -2.59 3.18 11.91
CA GLN A 50 -1.41 3.51 11.11
C GLN A 50 -0.18 2.88 11.78
N SER A 51 -0.35 1.66 12.25
CA SER A 51 0.65 0.93 13.02
C SER A 51 1.87 0.63 12.15
N ASP A 52 3.04 0.94 12.66
CA ASP A 52 4.34 0.54 12.13
C ASP A 52 4.91 -0.71 12.84
N THR A 53 4.03 -1.48 13.47
CA THR A 53 4.36 -2.77 14.09
C THR A 53 4.96 -3.70 13.04
N VAL A 54 6.18 -4.15 13.27
CA VAL A 54 6.86 -5.11 12.41
C VAL A 54 6.36 -6.52 12.73
N VAL A 55 5.96 -7.26 11.70
CA VAL A 55 5.47 -8.64 11.83
C VAL A 55 6.42 -9.61 11.13
N THR A 56 6.72 -10.75 11.77
CA THR A 56 7.46 -11.84 11.15
C THR A 56 6.67 -13.13 11.17
N ILE A 57 6.71 -13.88 10.06
CA ILE A 57 6.18 -15.25 9.95
C ILE A 57 7.34 -16.20 9.70
N GLU A 58 7.57 -17.12 10.61
CA GLU A 58 8.64 -18.13 10.52
C GLU A 58 8.08 -19.48 10.08
N THR A 59 8.85 -20.20 9.27
CA THR A 59 8.49 -21.52 8.77
C THR A 59 9.47 -22.60 9.22
N ASP A 60 9.03 -23.88 9.20
CA ASP A 60 9.89 -25.04 9.45
C ASP A 60 10.98 -25.24 8.38
N ALA A 61 10.89 -24.54 7.26
CA ALA A 61 11.94 -24.51 6.23
C ALA A 61 13.01 -23.42 6.49
N GLY A 62 12.95 -22.69 7.61
CA GLY A 62 13.90 -21.64 7.96
C GLY A 62 13.73 -20.34 7.17
N ILE A 63 12.64 -20.18 6.43
CA ILE A 63 12.31 -18.94 5.72
C ILE A 63 11.44 -18.08 6.62
N THR A 64 11.81 -16.81 6.74
CA THR A 64 11.06 -15.83 7.51
C THR A 64 10.51 -14.73 6.59
N GLY A 65 9.20 -14.50 6.62
CA GLY A 65 8.55 -13.38 5.96
C GLY A 65 8.44 -12.18 6.88
N ILE A 66 8.42 -11.01 6.29
CA ILE A 66 8.37 -9.71 6.97
C ILE A 66 7.14 -8.96 6.50
N GLY A 67 6.39 -8.37 7.42
CA GLY A 67 5.25 -7.50 7.16
C GLY A 67 5.19 -6.36 8.16
N GLU A 68 4.18 -5.49 8.03
CA GLU A 68 4.03 -4.31 8.86
C GLU A 68 2.56 -3.91 8.99
N GLY A 69 2.17 -3.53 10.18
CA GLY A 69 0.81 -3.10 10.52
C GLY A 69 0.20 -3.92 11.66
N GLY A 70 -1.06 -3.67 11.93
CA GLY A 70 -1.87 -4.39 12.90
C GLY A 70 -1.72 -3.94 14.34
N ALA A 71 -2.74 -4.21 15.11
CA ALA A 71 -2.75 -4.06 16.56
C ALA A 71 -2.57 -5.42 17.25
N HIS A 72 -2.04 -5.42 18.48
CA HIS A 72 -1.68 -6.61 19.24
C HIS A 72 -2.77 -7.70 19.21
N ASP A 73 -4.01 -7.35 19.57
CA ASP A 73 -5.08 -8.34 19.74
C ASP A 73 -5.60 -8.88 18.41
N THR A 74 -5.72 -8.03 17.40
CA THR A 74 -6.15 -8.44 16.06
C THR A 74 -5.08 -9.25 15.33
N LEU A 75 -3.79 -8.92 15.56
CA LEU A 75 -2.66 -9.73 15.10
C LEU A 75 -2.66 -11.11 15.76
N ALA A 76 -2.81 -11.20 17.09
CA ALA A 76 -2.84 -12.46 17.80
C ALA A 76 -3.94 -13.41 17.29
N GLN A 77 -5.14 -12.87 17.10
CA GLN A 77 -6.29 -13.63 16.60
C GLN A 77 -6.08 -14.13 15.16
N SER A 78 -5.60 -13.25 14.28
CA SER A 78 -5.38 -13.58 12.87
C SER A 78 -4.19 -14.53 12.70
N ALA A 79 -3.08 -14.31 13.42
CA ALA A 79 -1.88 -15.15 13.38
C ALA A 79 -2.15 -16.59 13.81
N GLY A 80 -3.00 -16.80 14.82
CA GLY A 80 -3.39 -18.13 15.25
C GLY A 80 -4.10 -18.97 14.17
N ARG A 81 -4.65 -18.32 13.12
CA ARG A 81 -5.23 -19.02 11.95
C ARG A 81 -4.17 -19.55 10.99
N LEU A 82 -2.95 -19.06 11.09
CA LEU A 82 -1.85 -19.39 10.17
C LEU A 82 -1.00 -20.56 10.70
N ILE A 83 -0.90 -20.77 12.00
CA ILE A 83 -0.01 -21.77 12.60
C ILE A 83 -0.32 -23.18 12.09
N GLY A 84 0.72 -23.89 11.63
CA GLY A 84 0.64 -25.23 11.06
C GLY A 84 0.22 -25.27 9.58
N ARG A 85 -0.17 -24.12 8.99
CA ARG A 85 -0.61 -24.02 7.59
C ARG A 85 0.56 -23.80 6.64
N ASP A 86 0.36 -24.12 5.37
CA ASP A 86 1.32 -23.85 4.31
C ASP A 86 1.23 -22.38 3.87
N PRO A 87 2.30 -21.56 4.02
CA PRO A 87 2.28 -20.15 3.63
C PRO A 87 2.13 -19.90 2.13
N GLN A 88 2.26 -20.96 1.30
CA GLN A 88 2.10 -20.82 -0.14
C GLN A 88 0.63 -20.68 -0.59
N HIS A 89 -0.32 -20.98 0.27
CA HIS A 89 -1.76 -20.83 -0.02
C HIS A 89 -2.30 -19.45 0.39
N ILE A 90 -1.64 -18.36 -0.09
CA ILE A 90 -1.88 -17.00 0.37
C ILE A 90 -3.36 -16.61 0.31
N GLU A 91 -4.01 -16.77 -0.86
CA GLU A 91 -5.42 -16.42 -1.01
C GLU A 91 -6.32 -17.20 -0.06
N GLN A 92 -6.07 -18.50 0.13
CA GLN A 92 -6.85 -19.32 1.07
C GLN A 92 -6.68 -18.84 2.51
N LEU A 93 -5.45 -18.50 2.91
CA LEU A 93 -5.16 -17.98 4.25
C LEU A 93 -5.79 -16.62 4.46
N TRP A 94 -5.73 -15.75 3.46
CA TRP A 94 -6.39 -14.45 3.49
C TRP A 94 -7.91 -14.59 3.68
N GLN A 95 -8.56 -15.44 2.89
CA GLN A 95 -10.01 -15.70 3.00
C GLN A 95 -10.37 -16.30 4.37
N ASP A 96 -9.55 -17.20 4.89
CA ASP A 96 -9.78 -17.79 6.21
C ASP A 96 -9.66 -16.74 7.33
N MET A 97 -8.64 -15.90 7.32
CA MET A 97 -8.50 -14.80 8.27
C MET A 97 -9.66 -13.80 8.19
N ASN A 98 -10.07 -13.43 6.97
CA ASN A 98 -11.13 -12.44 6.77
C ASN A 98 -12.51 -12.94 7.20
N ARG A 99 -12.81 -14.23 6.95
CA ARG A 99 -14.13 -14.83 7.15
C ARG A 99 -14.28 -15.63 8.45
N ALA A 100 -13.22 -15.77 9.23
CA ALA A 100 -13.16 -16.66 10.39
C ALA A 100 -14.01 -16.24 11.60
N PHE A 101 -14.56 -15.03 11.59
CA PHE A 101 -15.28 -14.46 12.71
C PHE A 101 -16.73 -14.16 12.32
N PHE A 102 -17.63 -14.27 13.28
CA PHE A 102 -19.06 -14.05 13.05
C PHE A 102 -19.37 -12.67 12.48
N TYR A 103 -18.71 -11.64 13.02
CA TYR A 103 -18.85 -10.28 12.47
C TYR A 103 -17.85 -10.05 11.34
N PRO A 104 -18.23 -9.30 10.30
CA PRO A 104 -17.31 -8.91 9.24
C PRO A 104 -16.07 -8.23 9.82
N ALA A 105 -14.94 -8.36 9.13
CA ALA A 105 -13.72 -7.67 9.51
C ALA A 105 -13.90 -6.16 9.40
N GLY A 106 -13.68 -5.44 10.49
CA GLY A 106 -13.46 -4.00 10.48
C GLY A 106 -12.02 -3.65 10.10
N ARG A 107 -11.71 -2.36 9.98
CA ARG A 107 -10.41 -1.86 9.52
C ARG A 107 -9.24 -2.36 10.37
N GLU A 108 -9.39 -2.39 11.69
CA GLU A 108 -8.33 -2.86 12.60
C GLU A 108 -7.99 -4.34 12.37
N LYS A 109 -8.98 -5.14 11.98
CA LYS A 109 -8.75 -6.53 11.66
C LYS A 109 -8.17 -6.68 10.25
N THR A 110 -8.65 -5.93 9.26
CA THR A 110 -8.08 -5.96 7.91
C THR A 110 -6.66 -5.45 7.90
N ASP A 111 -6.30 -4.47 8.73
CA ASP A 111 -4.92 -4.01 8.93
C ASP A 111 -4.01 -5.14 9.45
N ALA A 112 -4.46 -5.89 10.45
CA ALA A 112 -3.72 -7.07 10.93
C ALA A 112 -3.60 -8.18 9.86
N ILE A 113 -4.67 -8.42 9.09
CA ILE A 113 -4.63 -9.36 7.96
C ILE A 113 -3.63 -8.86 6.92
N GLY A 114 -3.62 -7.56 6.63
CA GLY A 114 -2.69 -6.92 5.71
C GLY A 114 -1.24 -7.13 6.12
N ALA A 115 -0.90 -6.88 7.38
CA ALA A 115 0.44 -7.11 7.89
C ALA A 115 0.91 -8.57 7.71
N LEU A 116 0.02 -9.53 7.97
CA LEU A 116 0.31 -10.96 7.78
C LEU A 116 0.39 -11.33 6.29
N ASP A 117 -0.44 -10.75 5.45
CA ASP A 117 -0.43 -10.94 3.99
C ASP A 117 0.88 -10.47 3.36
N LEU A 118 1.40 -9.30 3.79
CA LEU A 118 2.71 -8.82 3.35
C LEU A 118 3.80 -9.84 3.66
N ALA A 119 3.81 -10.41 4.88
CA ALA A 119 4.78 -11.41 5.27
C ALA A 119 4.63 -12.73 4.48
N LEU A 120 3.42 -13.13 4.12
CA LEU A 120 3.17 -14.31 3.26
C LEU A 120 3.71 -14.09 1.83
N TRP A 121 3.49 -12.92 1.26
CA TRP A 121 4.04 -12.57 -0.06
C TRP A 121 5.57 -12.45 -0.03
N ASP A 122 6.14 -11.95 1.07
CA ASP A 122 7.59 -11.92 1.28
C ASP A 122 8.18 -13.33 1.31
N ILE A 123 7.54 -14.29 2.02
CA ILE A 123 7.92 -15.72 1.97
C ILE A 123 7.86 -16.23 0.55
N ARG A 124 6.79 -15.96 -0.19
CA ARG A 124 6.61 -16.43 -1.57
C ARG A 124 7.76 -15.96 -2.47
N GLY A 125 8.11 -14.69 -2.42
CA GLY A 125 9.22 -14.12 -3.17
C GLY A 125 10.56 -14.71 -2.77
N LYS A 126 10.83 -14.89 -1.47
CA LYS A 126 12.06 -15.51 -0.95
C LYS A 126 12.20 -16.97 -1.38
N VAL A 127 11.11 -17.75 -1.35
CA VAL A 127 11.10 -19.16 -1.83
C VAL A 127 11.46 -19.25 -3.30
N LEU A 128 10.94 -18.34 -4.11
CA LEU A 128 11.18 -18.29 -5.55
C LEU A 128 12.50 -17.59 -5.91
N ASN A 129 13.17 -16.98 -4.94
CA ASN A 129 14.31 -16.07 -5.13
C ASN A 129 14.03 -14.95 -6.14
N LEU A 130 12.82 -14.37 -6.05
CA LEU A 130 12.34 -13.30 -6.91
C LEU A 130 11.75 -12.16 -6.07
N PRO A 131 11.84 -10.90 -6.52
CA PRO A 131 11.08 -9.83 -5.91
C PRO A 131 9.58 -10.03 -6.14
N VAL A 132 8.75 -9.51 -5.23
CA VAL A 132 7.30 -9.74 -5.30
C VAL A 132 6.70 -9.23 -6.61
N HIS A 133 7.13 -8.09 -7.16
CA HIS A 133 6.61 -7.60 -8.43
C HIS A 133 6.86 -8.59 -9.59
N GLN A 134 7.96 -9.35 -9.59
CA GLN A 134 8.22 -10.40 -10.58
C GLN A 134 7.29 -11.60 -10.38
N VAL A 135 6.99 -11.95 -9.13
CA VAL A 135 6.00 -12.99 -8.81
C VAL A 135 4.60 -12.60 -9.28
N LEU A 136 4.30 -11.31 -9.26
CA LEU A 136 3.02 -10.74 -9.72
C LEU A 136 2.91 -10.58 -11.25
N GLY A 137 3.95 -10.91 -12.00
CA GLY A 137 3.92 -10.86 -13.47
C GLY A 137 4.92 -9.89 -14.10
N GLY A 138 5.67 -9.15 -13.30
CA GLY A 138 6.69 -8.19 -13.73
C GLY A 138 6.21 -6.75 -13.72
N ALA A 139 7.16 -5.83 -13.56
CA ALA A 139 6.86 -4.41 -13.50
C ALA A 139 6.52 -3.84 -14.88
N VAL A 140 5.48 -3.02 -14.96
CA VAL A 140 5.08 -2.25 -16.16
C VAL A 140 5.66 -0.83 -16.15
N ARG A 141 6.28 -0.43 -15.04
CA ARG A 141 6.91 0.88 -14.85
C ARG A 141 8.29 0.75 -14.20
N ASN A 142 9.16 1.70 -14.49
CA ASN A 142 10.51 1.71 -13.93
C ASN A 142 10.58 2.33 -12.53
N TYR A 143 9.62 3.17 -12.17
CA TYR A 143 9.51 3.85 -10.87
C TYR A 143 8.08 4.30 -10.62
N CYS A 144 7.77 4.57 -9.37
CA CYS A 144 6.57 5.29 -8.95
C CYS A 144 6.95 6.75 -8.63
N GLU A 145 6.26 7.71 -9.23
CA GLU A 145 6.38 9.12 -8.85
C GLU A 145 5.80 9.33 -7.46
N CYS A 146 6.37 10.30 -6.71
CA CYS A 146 5.95 10.56 -5.34
C CYS A 146 5.56 12.03 -5.13
N TYR A 147 4.73 12.26 -4.14
CA TYR A 147 4.57 13.54 -3.47
C TYR A 147 4.99 13.42 -2.01
N ASN A 148 5.40 14.54 -1.41
CA ASN A 148 5.91 14.59 -0.04
C ASN A 148 4.85 15.10 0.91
N THR A 149 4.63 14.41 2.02
CA THR A 149 3.70 14.85 3.08
C THR A 149 4.43 15.38 4.31
N ALA A 150 5.32 14.61 4.89
CA ALA A 150 5.95 14.93 6.16
C ALA A 150 7.47 14.69 6.15
N GLY A 151 8.05 14.39 5.00
CA GLY A 151 9.50 14.22 4.85
C GLY A 151 10.24 15.54 4.88
N ILE A 152 11.53 15.46 5.14
CA ILE A 152 12.40 16.65 5.20
C ILE A 152 12.79 17.05 3.79
N ILE A 153 12.48 18.28 3.40
CA ILE A 153 12.94 18.88 2.15
C ILE A 153 14.14 19.78 2.50
N PRO A 154 15.30 19.60 1.84
CA PRO A 154 16.46 20.44 2.08
C PRO A 154 16.15 21.93 1.85
N GLY A 155 16.59 22.79 2.77
CA GLY A 155 16.36 24.24 2.69
C GLY A 155 15.01 24.73 3.17
N ILE A 156 14.10 23.83 3.56
CA ILE A 156 12.78 24.16 4.10
C ILE A 156 12.82 24.17 5.62
N GLY A 157 12.37 25.27 6.21
CA GLY A 157 12.26 25.46 7.65
C GLY A 157 10.80 25.65 8.10
N PRO A 158 10.56 25.75 9.42
CA PRO A 158 9.22 25.89 9.98
C PRO A 158 8.51 27.19 9.56
N ASN A 159 9.27 28.23 9.21
CA ASN A 159 8.75 29.54 8.80
C ASN A 159 8.64 29.71 7.27
N SER A 160 8.93 28.67 6.49
CA SER A 160 8.79 28.75 5.03
C SER A 160 7.32 28.87 4.64
N THR A 161 7.07 29.71 3.64
CA THR A 161 5.71 29.88 3.06
C THR A 161 5.33 28.66 2.24
N THR A 162 4.03 28.51 1.96
CA THR A 162 3.50 27.45 1.06
C THR A 162 4.13 27.54 -0.33
N GLN A 163 4.30 28.74 -0.88
CA GLN A 163 4.97 28.95 -2.15
C GLN A 163 6.42 28.45 -2.15
N GLU A 164 7.21 28.77 -1.11
CA GLU A 164 8.60 28.32 -0.96
C GLU A 164 8.67 26.79 -0.81
N ARG A 165 7.80 26.20 0.00
CA ARG A 165 7.71 24.74 0.19
C ARG A 165 7.34 24.02 -1.11
N ALA A 166 6.36 24.54 -1.82
CA ALA A 166 5.91 23.99 -3.10
C ALA A 166 7.04 23.99 -4.12
N ARG A 167 7.75 25.13 -4.28
CA ARG A 167 8.90 25.24 -5.17
C ARG A 167 10.01 24.25 -4.81
N ALA A 168 10.43 24.22 -3.55
CA ALA A 168 11.50 23.34 -3.09
C ALA A 168 11.14 21.85 -3.25
N THR A 169 9.87 21.48 -3.10
CA THR A 169 9.38 20.10 -3.32
C THR A 169 9.58 19.68 -4.77
N ILE A 170 9.21 20.53 -5.73
CA ILE A 170 9.44 20.23 -7.15
C ILE A 170 10.93 20.22 -7.49
N GLU A 171 11.73 21.16 -6.97
CA GLU A 171 13.19 21.18 -7.13
C GLU A 171 13.88 19.93 -6.56
N ALA A 172 13.32 19.34 -5.50
CA ALA A 172 13.77 18.06 -4.93
C ALA A 172 13.39 16.83 -5.78
N GLY A 173 12.67 17.03 -6.88
CA GLY A 173 12.31 16.01 -7.86
C GLY A 173 10.99 15.30 -7.63
N TYR A 174 10.21 15.72 -6.64
CA TYR A 174 8.86 15.21 -6.44
C TYR A 174 7.92 15.62 -7.56
N ARG A 175 6.92 14.79 -7.83
CA ARG A 175 5.91 15.07 -8.85
C ARG A 175 4.95 16.17 -8.43
N ALA A 176 4.55 16.18 -7.16
CA ALA A 176 3.59 17.14 -6.64
C ALA A 176 3.97 17.61 -5.23
N TYR A 177 3.54 18.82 -4.91
CA TYR A 177 3.51 19.36 -3.54
C TYR A 177 2.16 19.03 -2.89
N ARG A 178 2.15 18.60 -1.63
CA ARG A 178 0.94 18.32 -0.86
C ARG A 178 0.91 19.13 0.43
N PHE A 179 -0.26 19.63 0.80
CA PHE A 179 -0.50 20.25 2.11
C PHE A 179 -1.91 19.95 2.60
N GLY A 180 -2.10 20.01 3.93
CA GLY A 180 -3.40 19.89 4.59
C GLY A 180 -4.03 21.25 4.75
N ALA A 181 -5.21 21.44 4.17
CA ALA A 181 -5.92 22.74 4.20
C ALA A 181 -6.75 22.94 5.44
N ALA A 182 -7.18 21.85 6.07
CA ALA A 182 -8.11 21.89 7.18
C ALA A 182 -7.47 21.61 8.55
N ASP A 183 -6.16 21.34 8.59
CA ASP A 183 -5.46 21.05 9.84
C ASP A 183 -5.26 22.33 10.67
N LEU A 184 -5.63 22.24 11.93
CA LEU A 184 -5.50 23.31 12.92
C LEU A 184 -4.77 22.79 14.16
N PRO A 185 -4.11 23.68 14.91
CA PRO A 185 -3.59 23.31 16.22
C PRO A 185 -4.68 22.74 17.12
N ALA A 186 -4.32 21.77 17.98
CA ALA A 186 -5.25 21.20 18.94
C ALA A 186 -5.94 22.30 19.79
N ASN A 187 -7.19 22.06 20.15
CA ASN A 187 -8.04 22.97 20.94
C ASN A 187 -8.37 24.34 20.27
N THR A 188 -8.18 24.43 18.95
CA THR A 188 -8.60 25.60 18.18
C THR A 188 -10.06 25.43 17.73
N THR A 189 -10.82 26.53 17.71
CA THR A 189 -12.17 26.52 17.13
C THR A 189 -12.09 26.36 15.62
N PHE A 190 -12.77 25.35 15.08
CA PHE A 190 -12.88 25.15 13.63
C PHE A 190 -13.99 26.05 13.08
N ASN A 191 -13.61 27.10 12.37
CA ASN A 191 -14.52 27.98 11.64
C ASN A 191 -14.41 27.70 10.15
N THR A 192 -15.41 27.08 9.57
CA THR A 192 -15.43 26.66 8.17
C THR A 192 -15.20 27.82 7.21
N HIS A 193 -15.82 28.98 7.45
CA HIS A 193 -15.67 30.16 6.58
C HIS A 193 -14.22 30.66 6.53
N GLU A 194 -13.57 30.76 7.69
CA GLU A 194 -12.15 31.14 7.77
C GLU A 194 -11.24 30.08 7.11
N ARG A 195 -11.60 28.79 7.26
CA ARG A 195 -10.86 27.71 6.63
C ARG A 195 -10.92 27.73 5.11
N ILE A 196 -12.10 28.01 4.54
CA ILE A 196 -12.24 28.09 3.08
C ILE A 196 -11.50 29.33 2.53
N ASN A 197 -11.52 30.47 3.21
CA ASN A 197 -10.73 31.61 2.78
C ASN A 197 -9.21 31.33 2.83
N TYR A 198 -8.74 30.75 3.94
CA TYR A 198 -7.35 30.30 4.08
C TYR A 198 -6.96 29.29 2.99
N LEU A 199 -7.83 28.32 2.72
CA LEU A 199 -7.64 27.31 1.69
C LEU A 199 -7.37 27.94 0.31
N ARG A 200 -8.16 28.93 -0.07
CA ARG A 200 -8.01 29.62 -1.36
C ARG A 200 -6.65 30.30 -1.47
N ASP A 201 -6.23 31.03 -0.45
CA ASP A 201 -4.95 31.75 -0.43
C ASP A 201 -3.76 30.78 -0.51
N GLU A 202 -3.81 29.68 0.24
CA GLU A 202 -2.75 28.65 0.23
C GLU A 202 -2.70 27.88 -1.09
N CYS A 203 -3.85 27.58 -1.71
CA CYS A 203 -3.88 26.94 -3.03
C CYS A 203 -3.30 27.84 -4.13
N ALA A 204 -3.58 29.16 -4.08
CA ALA A 204 -2.97 30.12 -4.97
C ALA A 204 -1.43 30.15 -4.79
N ALA A 205 -0.95 30.18 -3.54
CA ALA A 205 0.48 30.14 -3.22
C ALA A 205 1.14 28.82 -3.64
N ALA A 206 0.46 27.69 -3.47
CA ALA A 206 0.93 26.38 -3.92
C ALA A 206 1.10 26.35 -5.45
N ARG A 207 0.08 26.79 -6.21
CA ARG A 207 0.12 26.89 -7.67
C ARG A 207 1.27 27.80 -8.14
N GLU A 208 1.44 28.95 -7.50
CA GLU A 208 2.57 29.85 -7.82
C GLU A 208 3.94 29.19 -7.54
N GLY A 209 4.03 28.44 -6.43
CA GLY A 209 5.25 27.76 -6.02
C GLY A 209 5.66 26.63 -6.95
N VAL A 210 4.73 25.75 -7.37
CA VAL A 210 5.03 24.65 -8.29
C VAL A 210 5.20 25.12 -9.74
N GLY A 211 4.76 26.34 -10.09
CA GLY A 211 4.79 26.89 -11.44
C GLY A 211 3.72 26.25 -12.34
N LYS A 212 3.77 26.60 -13.63
CA LYS A 212 2.72 26.18 -14.60
C LYS A 212 2.72 24.68 -14.90
N ASP A 213 3.88 24.03 -14.82
CA ASP A 213 4.10 22.64 -15.22
C ASP A 213 4.21 21.67 -14.01
N GLY A 214 4.25 22.20 -12.79
CA GLY A 214 4.26 21.41 -11.56
C GLY A 214 2.85 21.04 -11.09
N ASP A 215 2.74 19.95 -10.34
CA ASP A 215 1.51 19.52 -9.74
C ASP A 215 1.48 19.84 -8.23
N TRP A 216 0.27 19.94 -7.69
CA TRP A 216 0.03 20.06 -6.26
C TRP A 216 -1.31 19.42 -5.90
N VAL A 217 -1.40 18.98 -4.67
CA VAL A 217 -2.59 18.35 -4.11
C VAL A 217 -2.91 18.99 -2.77
N VAL A 218 -4.18 18.99 -2.42
CA VAL A 218 -4.67 19.50 -1.14
C VAL A 218 -5.52 18.45 -0.45
N ASP A 219 -5.26 18.27 0.84
CA ASP A 219 -6.00 17.37 1.69
C ASP A 219 -7.00 18.15 2.55
N PHE A 220 -8.29 17.87 2.38
CA PHE A 220 -9.35 18.39 3.24
C PHE A 220 -9.49 17.59 4.52
N HIS A 221 -8.85 16.42 4.57
CA HIS A 221 -8.71 15.60 5.76
C HIS A 221 -10.04 15.34 6.47
N GLN A 222 -11.12 15.17 5.68
CA GLN A 222 -12.47 14.81 6.14
C GLN A 222 -13.10 15.84 7.12
N ARG A 223 -12.64 17.10 7.08
CA ARG A 223 -13.07 18.13 8.03
C ARG A 223 -14.32 18.88 7.60
N PHE A 224 -14.70 18.78 6.32
CA PHE A 224 -15.84 19.51 5.78
C PHE A 224 -17.10 18.64 5.67
N ASP A 225 -18.24 19.25 5.96
CA ASP A 225 -19.53 18.72 5.57
C ASP A 225 -19.75 18.96 4.06
N LEU A 226 -20.69 18.24 3.44
CA LEU A 226 -20.90 18.27 2.00
C LEU A 226 -21.00 19.68 1.40
N SER A 227 -21.77 20.58 2.03
CA SER A 227 -21.95 21.96 1.53
C SER A 227 -20.66 22.77 1.54
N ASP A 228 -19.83 22.57 2.55
CA ASP A 228 -18.55 23.26 2.70
C ASP A 228 -17.48 22.65 1.80
N ALA A 229 -17.50 21.35 1.60
CA ALA A 229 -16.64 20.65 0.62
C ALA A 229 -16.94 21.14 -0.81
N ILE A 230 -18.22 21.25 -1.20
CA ILE A 230 -18.62 21.80 -2.50
C ILE A 230 -18.07 23.23 -2.66
N ARG A 231 -18.24 24.07 -1.65
CA ARG A 231 -17.74 25.44 -1.68
C ARG A 231 -16.23 25.49 -1.76
N GLY A 232 -15.53 24.72 -0.91
CA GLY A 232 -14.06 24.66 -0.89
C GLY A 232 -13.50 24.23 -2.24
N CYS A 233 -14.03 23.15 -2.83
CA CYS A 233 -13.60 22.66 -4.16
C CYS A 233 -13.80 23.71 -5.25
N ASN A 234 -14.96 24.40 -5.27
CA ASN A 234 -15.24 25.43 -6.29
C ASN A 234 -14.36 26.68 -6.13
N GLU A 235 -14.00 27.07 -4.92
CA GLU A 235 -13.10 28.22 -4.66
C GLU A 235 -11.66 27.98 -5.12
N ILE A 236 -11.24 26.71 -5.28
CA ILE A 236 -9.87 26.36 -5.65
C ILE A 236 -9.72 25.79 -7.07
N GLU A 237 -10.83 25.60 -7.80
CA GLU A 237 -10.82 25.03 -9.16
C GLU A 237 -9.92 25.82 -10.10
N GLU A 238 -9.91 27.14 -10.03
CA GLU A 238 -9.09 28.03 -10.86
C GLU A 238 -7.58 27.78 -10.72
N PHE A 239 -7.12 27.22 -9.60
CA PHE A 239 -5.70 26.91 -9.34
C PHE A 239 -5.30 25.50 -9.83
N ALA A 240 -6.23 24.74 -10.41
CA ALA A 240 -6.04 23.44 -11.04
C ALA A 240 -5.25 22.44 -10.14
N PRO A 241 -5.80 21.96 -9.02
CA PRO A 241 -5.20 20.90 -8.22
C PRO A 241 -5.11 19.61 -9.03
N TYR A 242 -4.08 18.78 -8.77
CA TYR A 242 -4.00 17.45 -9.35
C TYR A 242 -5.12 16.56 -8.79
N PHE A 243 -5.42 16.68 -7.50
CA PHE A 243 -6.64 16.20 -6.86
C PHE A 243 -6.90 16.92 -5.53
N VAL A 244 -8.15 16.82 -5.06
CA VAL A 244 -8.57 17.14 -3.70
C VAL A 244 -8.75 15.82 -2.96
N GLU A 245 -8.03 15.69 -1.84
CA GLU A 245 -8.00 14.50 -1.00
C GLU A 245 -9.06 14.58 0.09
N ASP A 246 -9.77 13.46 0.30
CA ASP A 246 -10.75 13.23 1.37
C ASP A 246 -11.65 14.44 1.67
N PRO A 247 -12.42 14.89 0.67
CA PRO A 247 -13.12 16.17 0.72
C PRO A 247 -14.27 16.22 1.72
N VAL A 248 -14.86 15.07 2.06
CA VAL A 248 -16.03 14.97 2.95
C VAL A 248 -15.76 13.99 4.09
N ARG A 249 -16.65 13.97 5.10
CA ARG A 249 -16.51 13.10 6.27
C ARG A 249 -16.60 11.63 5.90
N THR A 250 -15.77 10.80 6.55
CA THR A 250 -15.68 9.36 6.34
C THR A 250 -17.03 8.65 6.44
N GLU A 251 -17.84 9.02 7.42
CA GLU A 251 -19.13 8.40 7.70
C GLU A 251 -20.14 8.57 6.57
N ALA A 252 -19.93 9.56 5.71
CA ALA A 252 -20.84 9.93 4.64
C ALA A 252 -20.31 9.62 3.23
N PHE A 253 -19.15 9.01 3.05
CA PHE A 253 -18.50 8.84 1.75
C PHE A 253 -19.40 8.24 0.68
N GLN A 254 -20.08 7.13 0.99
CA GLN A 254 -20.95 6.45 0.03
C GLN A 254 -22.17 7.28 -0.40
N GLN A 255 -22.54 8.27 0.37
CA GLN A 255 -23.71 9.14 0.11
C GLN A 255 -23.28 10.48 -0.47
N ASP A 256 -22.24 11.07 0.06
CA ASP A 256 -21.85 12.44 -0.20
C ASP A 256 -20.89 12.57 -1.40
N LEU A 257 -19.98 11.61 -1.63
CA LEU A 257 -19.08 11.67 -2.79
C LEU A 257 -19.83 11.68 -4.13
N PRO A 258 -20.84 10.82 -4.37
CA PRO A 258 -21.65 10.91 -5.59
C PRO A 258 -22.33 12.29 -5.77
N THR A 259 -22.83 12.87 -4.66
CA THR A 259 -23.45 14.19 -4.71
C THR A 259 -22.40 15.27 -4.97
N LEU A 260 -21.26 15.24 -4.28
CA LEU A 260 -20.15 16.16 -4.48
C LEU A 260 -19.67 16.13 -5.94
N ARG A 261 -19.47 14.93 -6.51
CA ARG A 261 -19.01 14.77 -7.90
C ARG A 261 -19.89 15.52 -8.91
N THR A 262 -21.18 15.61 -8.68
CA THR A 262 -22.09 16.34 -9.57
C THR A 262 -22.01 17.87 -9.44
N LYS A 263 -21.28 18.41 -8.44
CA LYS A 263 -21.22 19.84 -8.08
C LYS A 263 -19.84 20.46 -8.26
N VAL A 264 -18.80 19.64 -8.52
CA VAL A 264 -17.41 20.10 -8.61
C VAL A 264 -16.73 19.49 -9.84
N ASN A 265 -15.74 20.21 -10.38
CA ASN A 265 -14.95 19.74 -11.54
C ASN A 265 -13.53 19.31 -11.14
N VAL A 266 -13.07 19.65 -9.94
CA VAL A 266 -11.75 19.22 -9.47
C VAL A 266 -11.69 17.70 -9.35
N PRO A 267 -10.55 17.06 -9.70
CA PRO A 267 -10.37 15.63 -9.46
C PRO A 267 -10.42 15.30 -7.97
N LEU A 268 -11.08 14.19 -7.64
CA LEU A 268 -11.28 13.73 -6.26
C LEU A 268 -10.49 12.47 -5.97
N ALA A 269 -9.84 12.43 -4.81
CA ALA A 269 -9.17 11.25 -4.28
C ALA A 269 -9.71 10.92 -2.89
N ALA A 270 -10.05 9.65 -2.63
CA ALA A 270 -10.55 9.22 -1.33
C ALA A 270 -10.24 7.74 -1.04
N GLY A 271 -10.31 7.38 0.24
CA GLY A 271 -10.30 5.98 0.64
C GLY A 271 -9.18 5.54 1.56
N GLU A 272 -8.42 6.44 2.17
CA GLU A 272 -7.34 6.08 3.11
C GLU A 272 -7.83 5.29 4.32
N GLU A 273 -9.07 5.53 4.73
CA GLU A 273 -9.69 4.84 5.87
C GLU A 273 -10.52 3.61 5.49
N TRP A 274 -10.63 3.23 4.21
CA TRP A 274 -11.46 2.11 3.79
C TRP A 274 -10.73 0.77 3.95
N GLY A 275 -11.51 -0.29 4.17
CA GLY A 275 -10.96 -1.55 4.63
C GLY A 275 -11.02 -2.71 3.61
N ASN A 276 -11.65 -2.57 2.46
CA ASN A 276 -11.76 -3.66 1.49
C ASN A 276 -12.29 -3.16 0.13
N ARG A 277 -12.24 -4.02 -0.90
CA ARG A 277 -12.68 -3.70 -2.27
C ARG A 277 -14.14 -3.24 -2.37
N TRP A 278 -15.02 -3.70 -1.50
CA TRP A 278 -16.44 -3.33 -1.56
C TRP A 278 -16.68 -1.88 -1.17
N ASP A 279 -15.81 -1.29 -0.34
CA ASP A 279 -15.89 0.13 0.00
C ASP A 279 -15.58 1.00 -1.23
N PHE A 280 -14.73 0.54 -2.14
CA PHE A 280 -14.33 1.24 -3.37
C PHE A 280 -15.27 0.99 -4.54
N ASN A 281 -15.88 -0.22 -4.62
CA ASN A 281 -16.49 -0.73 -5.84
C ASN A 281 -17.47 0.26 -6.49
N THR A 282 -18.50 0.68 -5.77
CA THR A 282 -19.55 1.56 -6.31
C THR A 282 -19.00 2.92 -6.74
N LEU A 283 -18.11 3.52 -5.95
CA LEU A 283 -17.54 4.83 -6.22
C LEU A 283 -16.61 4.82 -7.45
N VAL A 284 -15.87 3.74 -7.65
CA VAL A 284 -15.02 3.53 -8.83
C VAL A 284 -15.88 3.26 -10.08
N GLU A 285 -16.88 2.36 -9.98
CA GLU A 285 -17.79 2.02 -11.08
C GLU A 285 -18.57 3.25 -11.62
N HIS A 286 -18.94 4.17 -10.74
CA HIS A 286 -19.69 5.36 -11.11
C HIS A 286 -18.81 6.58 -11.40
N HIS A 287 -17.48 6.48 -11.28
CA HIS A 287 -16.54 7.59 -11.38
C HIS A 287 -16.86 8.73 -10.39
N ASP A 288 -17.30 8.36 -9.19
CA ASP A 288 -17.52 9.33 -8.11
C ASP A 288 -16.20 9.83 -7.51
N ILE A 289 -15.11 9.11 -7.76
CA ILE A 289 -13.71 9.47 -7.47
C ILE A 289 -12.84 9.24 -8.71
N ASP A 290 -11.79 10.05 -8.87
CA ASP A 290 -10.81 9.95 -9.96
C ASP A 290 -9.57 9.14 -9.55
N TYR A 291 -9.29 9.10 -8.24
CA TYR A 291 -8.15 8.38 -7.66
C TYR A 291 -8.54 7.64 -6.39
N VAL A 292 -8.06 6.41 -6.28
CA VAL A 292 -8.19 5.59 -5.08
C VAL A 292 -7.00 5.83 -4.14
N ARG A 293 -7.29 6.16 -2.87
CA ARG A 293 -6.30 6.40 -1.80
C ARG A 293 -6.21 5.23 -0.81
N ALA A 294 -6.21 4.01 -1.28
CA ALA A 294 -6.13 2.84 -0.40
C ALA A 294 -4.85 2.82 0.44
N THR A 295 -4.97 2.55 1.73
CA THR A 295 -3.84 2.25 2.64
C THR A 295 -3.56 0.75 2.60
N LEU A 296 -2.37 0.33 2.18
CA LEU A 296 -2.09 -1.08 1.87
C LEU A 296 -2.40 -2.05 3.02
N PRO A 297 -1.95 -1.86 4.28
CA PRO A 297 -2.34 -2.76 5.36
C PRO A 297 -3.84 -2.70 5.66
N ASN A 298 -4.45 -1.51 5.69
CA ASN A 298 -5.86 -1.32 6.03
C ASN A 298 -6.82 -2.07 5.11
N VAL A 299 -6.49 -2.17 3.82
CA VAL A 299 -7.31 -2.93 2.86
C VAL A 299 -7.07 -4.44 2.93
N GLY A 300 -6.12 -4.91 3.73
CA GLY A 300 -5.83 -6.34 3.88
C GLY A 300 -4.63 -6.83 3.07
N GLY A 301 -3.70 -5.94 2.72
CA GLY A 301 -2.41 -6.27 2.10
C GLY A 301 -2.43 -6.39 0.59
N ILE A 302 -1.40 -7.02 0.05
CA ILE A 302 -1.16 -7.19 -1.40
C ILE A 302 -2.32 -7.94 -2.07
N THR A 303 -2.80 -9.01 -1.45
CA THR A 303 -3.87 -9.85 -2.00
C THR A 303 -5.15 -9.07 -2.28
N GLU A 304 -5.52 -8.15 -1.43
CA GLU A 304 -6.72 -7.31 -1.64
C GLU A 304 -6.42 -6.09 -2.51
N MET A 305 -5.26 -5.47 -2.35
CA MET A 305 -4.83 -4.32 -3.16
C MET A 305 -4.82 -4.64 -4.66
N LEU A 306 -4.39 -5.84 -5.05
CA LEU A 306 -4.42 -6.27 -6.46
C LEU A 306 -5.85 -6.33 -7.04
N LYS A 307 -6.84 -6.67 -6.22
CA LYS A 307 -8.25 -6.70 -6.64
C LYS A 307 -8.81 -5.28 -6.77
N ILE A 308 -8.41 -4.38 -5.88
CA ILE A 308 -8.74 -2.94 -5.99
C ILE A 308 -8.07 -2.35 -7.23
N ALA A 309 -6.80 -2.67 -7.48
CA ALA A 309 -6.08 -2.24 -8.68
C ALA A 309 -6.75 -2.71 -9.97
N ALA A 310 -7.19 -3.97 -10.03
CA ALA A 310 -7.92 -4.51 -11.20
C ALA A 310 -9.26 -3.80 -11.41
N LEU A 311 -9.97 -3.43 -10.35
CA LEU A 311 -11.18 -2.61 -10.42
C LEU A 311 -10.85 -1.22 -10.99
N CYS A 312 -9.78 -0.57 -10.52
CA CYS A 312 -9.33 0.73 -11.01
C CYS A 312 -8.94 0.67 -12.50
N GLU A 313 -8.19 -0.35 -12.94
CA GLU A 313 -7.82 -0.54 -14.35
C GLU A 313 -9.05 -0.66 -15.26
N THR A 314 -10.06 -1.41 -14.83
CA THR A 314 -11.29 -1.61 -15.60
C THR A 314 -12.06 -0.32 -15.84
N HIS A 315 -11.94 0.64 -14.91
CA HIS A 315 -12.68 1.91 -14.93
C HIS A 315 -11.79 3.14 -15.20
N PHE A 316 -10.50 2.94 -15.53
CA PHE A 316 -9.55 4.03 -15.78
C PHE A 316 -9.39 5.02 -14.61
N VAL A 317 -9.56 4.54 -13.40
CA VAL A 317 -9.32 5.29 -12.16
C VAL A 317 -7.86 5.13 -11.74
N GLY A 318 -7.20 6.22 -11.35
CA GLY A 318 -5.82 6.18 -10.88
C GLY A 318 -5.68 5.71 -9.44
N MET A 319 -4.44 5.44 -9.02
CA MET A 319 -4.14 5.08 -7.63
C MET A 319 -3.12 6.05 -7.03
N VAL A 320 -3.49 6.70 -5.94
CA VAL A 320 -2.65 7.62 -5.17
C VAL A 320 -2.68 7.21 -3.69
N PRO A 321 -2.13 6.02 -3.36
CA PRO A 321 -2.30 5.42 -2.04
C PRO A 321 -1.78 6.32 -0.93
N HIS A 322 -2.49 6.26 0.20
CA HIS A 322 -2.07 6.87 1.44
C HIS A 322 -0.72 6.28 1.92
N PHE A 323 0.10 7.09 2.58
CA PHE A 323 1.37 6.62 3.15
C PHE A 323 1.13 5.48 4.15
N THR A 324 2.12 4.63 4.24
CA THR A 324 2.12 3.48 5.15
C THR A 324 3.46 3.46 5.88
N GLY A 325 3.68 2.50 6.77
CA GLY A 325 4.99 2.21 7.31
C GLY A 325 6.01 1.88 6.19
N PRO A 326 7.31 1.92 6.47
CA PRO A 326 8.35 1.76 5.45
C PRO A 326 8.33 0.38 4.77
N ILE A 327 8.02 -0.70 5.51
CA ILE A 327 7.91 -2.06 4.94
C ILE A 327 6.68 -2.17 4.05
N ALA A 328 5.55 -1.64 4.49
CA ALA A 328 4.33 -1.60 3.70
C ALA A 328 4.50 -0.70 2.45
N THR A 329 5.28 0.39 2.54
CA THR A 329 5.66 1.19 1.38
C THR A 329 6.48 0.38 0.37
N ALA A 330 7.44 -0.44 0.81
CA ALA A 330 8.19 -1.33 -0.07
C ALA A 330 7.28 -2.36 -0.76
N ALA A 331 6.30 -2.92 -0.02
CA ALA A 331 5.28 -3.79 -0.58
C ALA A 331 4.40 -3.08 -1.61
N LEU A 332 3.99 -1.85 -1.33
CA LEU A 332 3.18 -1.03 -2.22
C LEU A 332 3.90 -0.72 -3.55
N VAL A 333 5.22 -0.44 -3.52
CA VAL A 333 6.03 -0.28 -4.74
C VAL A 333 5.98 -1.55 -5.60
N ASN A 334 6.03 -2.74 -4.99
CA ASN A 334 5.90 -4.00 -5.72
C ASN A 334 4.51 -4.15 -6.37
N CYS A 335 3.42 -3.82 -5.67
CA CYS A 335 2.06 -3.87 -6.21
C CYS A 335 1.86 -2.88 -7.35
N LEU A 336 2.14 -1.60 -7.10
CA LEU A 336 1.93 -0.54 -8.06
C LEU A 336 2.90 -0.60 -9.23
N GLY A 337 4.04 -1.27 -9.05
CA GLY A 337 4.94 -1.62 -10.13
C GLY A 337 4.26 -2.41 -11.25
N THR A 338 3.23 -3.21 -10.93
CA THR A 338 2.48 -4.05 -11.88
C THR A 338 1.16 -3.44 -12.37
N PHE A 339 0.70 -2.34 -11.77
CA PHE A 339 -0.52 -1.63 -12.16
C PHE A 339 -0.28 -0.71 -13.35
N SER A 340 -1.11 -0.79 -14.40
CA SER A 340 -0.89 -0.05 -15.65
C SER A 340 -1.47 1.37 -15.67
N GLY A 341 -2.36 1.72 -14.73
CA GLY A 341 -2.99 3.03 -14.63
C GLY A 341 -2.08 4.13 -14.05
N PRO A 342 -2.57 5.38 -13.94
CA PRO A 342 -1.86 6.46 -13.29
C PRO A 342 -1.55 6.15 -11.81
N VAL A 343 -0.31 6.42 -11.39
CA VAL A 343 0.14 6.21 -10.01
C VAL A 343 0.94 7.41 -9.54
N MET A 344 0.68 7.83 -8.31
CA MET A 344 1.56 8.70 -7.54
C MET A 344 1.52 8.30 -6.08
N MET A 345 2.69 8.01 -5.48
CA MET A 345 2.79 7.52 -4.12
C MET A 345 3.01 8.65 -3.12
N GLU A 346 2.34 8.55 -1.99
CA GLU A 346 2.64 9.40 -0.85
C GLU A 346 3.93 8.92 -0.17
N TYR A 347 4.90 9.83 0.02
CA TYR A 347 6.19 9.48 0.61
C TYR A 347 6.59 10.46 1.70
N ASN A 348 6.88 9.96 2.90
CA ASN A 348 7.18 10.77 4.07
C ASN A 348 8.48 10.38 4.81
N TYR A 349 9.35 9.58 4.19
CA TYR A 349 10.58 9.07 4.82
C TYR A 349 11.85 9.84 4.43
N GLN A 350 11.78 10.83 3.56
CA GLN A 350 12.97 11.60 3.17
C GLN A 350 13.62 12.25 4.40
N GLY A 351 14.92 12.04 4.56
CA GLY A 351 15.70 12.56 5.68
C GLY A 351 15.46 11.89 7.02
N ARG A 352 14.63 10.84 7.09
CA ARG A 352 14.40 10.04 8.30
C ARG A 352 15.38 8.89 8.38
N THR A 353 15.86 8.60 9.60
CA THR A 353 16.67 7.41 9.88
C THR A 353 15.76 6.28 10.37
N LEU A 354 15.89 5.11 9.76
CA LEU A 354 15.14 3.90 10.11
C LEU A 354 16.13 2.82 10.58
N PRO A 355 16.62 2.87 11.84
CA PRO A 355 17.72 2.04 12.30
C PRO A 355 17.40 0.55 12.31
N HIS A 356 16.12 0.18 12.38
CA HIS A 356 15.65 -1.21 12.30
C HIS A 356 15.54 -1.75 10.86
N LEU A 357 15.74 -0.90 9.86
CA LEU A 357 15.61 -1.22 8.44
C LEU A 357 16.86 -0.80 7.66
N PRO A 358 17.97 -1.56 7.77
CA PRO A 358 19.19 -1.25 7.04
C PRO A 358 19.02 -1.29 5.52
N VAL A 359 18.07 -2.08 5.04
CA VAL A 359 17.66 -2.15 3.62
C VAL A 359 16.13 -2.14 3.55
N CYS A 360 15.57 -1.18 2.85
CA CYS A 360 14.10 -1.10 2.69
C CYS A 360 13.69 -0.43 1.36
N LEU A 361 13.82 0.89 1.26
CA LEU A 361 13.28 1.69 0.16
C LEU A 361 14.38 2.20 -0.77
N ASP A 362 14.20 2.01 -2.06
CA ASP A 362 15.07 2.57 -3.10
C ASP A 362 14.45 3.89 -3.59
N PHE A 363 14.69 4.97 -2.84
CA PHE A 363 14.19 6.31 -3.13
C PHE A 363 15.27 7.21 -3.71
N LYS A 364 14.97 7.90 -4.81
CA LYS A 364 15.86 8.87 -5.44
C LYS A 364 15.08 9.92 -6.21
N ASN A 365 15.38 11.20 -5.98
CA ASN A 365 14.83 12.33 -6.73
C ASN A 365 13.30 12.28 -6.85
N GLY A 366 12.60 12.19 -5.72
CA GLY A 366 11.14 12.17 -5.69
C GLY A 366 10.49 10.90 -6.26
N LYS A 367 11.23 9.80 -6.42
CA LYS A 367 10.76 8.55 -7.04
C LYS A 367 11.15 7.35 -6.22
N LEU A 368 10.25 6.36 -6.15
CA LEU A 368 10.48 5.05 -5.57
C LEU A 368 10.66 4.01 -6.68
N TYR A 369 11.70 3.21 -6.55
CA TYR A 369 12.07 2.21 -7.55
C TYR A 369 11.76 0.80 -7.05
N PRO A 370 11.10 -0.07 -7.85
CA PRO A 370 11.09 -1.50 -7.60
C PRO A 370 12.54 -2.02 -7.56
N ASN A 371 12.82 -2.92 -6.65
CA ASN A 371 14.16 -3.52 -6.51
C ASN A 371 14.16 -4.99 -6.92
N ASP A 372 15.35 -5.56 -7.16
CA ASP A 372 15.52 -6.95 -7.59
C ASP A 372 15.78 -7.90 -6.41
N ARG A 373 15.67 -7.45 -5.17
CA ARG A 373 15.87 -8.28 -3.98
C ARG A 373 14.69 -9.24 -3.78
N PRO A 374 14.95 -10.51 -3.35
CA PRO A 374 13.87 -11.47 -3.10
C PRO A 374 12.86 -11.01 -2.06
N GLY A 375 11.60 -11.37 -2.26
CA GLY A 375 10.51 -10.99 -1.39
C GLY A 375 10.13 -9.50 -1.56
N LEU A 376 9.89 -8.80 -0.45
CA LEU A 376 9.65 -7.35 -0.44
C LEU A 376 10.96 -6.54 -0.60
N GLY A 377 12.12 -7.21 -0.55
CA GLY A 377 13.41 -6.56 -0.63
C GLY A 377 13.82 -5.79 0.63
N VAL A 378 13.34 -6.23 1.79
CA VAL A 378 13.53 -5.59 3.09
C VAL A 378 14.40 -6.46 3.99
N GLU A 379 15.29 -5.83 4.76
CA GLU A 379 16.09 -6.46 5.81
C GLU A 379 15.83 -5.81 7.16
N LEU A 380 15.82 -6.62 8.24
CA LEU A 380 15.59 -6.18 9.60
C LEU A 380 16.88 -6.24 10.44
N ASP A 381 17.17 -5.19 11.19
CA ASP A 381 18.05 -5.28 12.36
C ASP A 381 17.23 -5.58 13.60
N MET A 382 17.15 -6.87 13.94
CA MET A 382 16.37 -7.36 15.09
C MET A 382 16.80 -6.76 16.43
N LYS A 383 18.02 -6.22 16.54
CA LYS A 383 18.52 -5.61 17.79
C LYS A 383 17.84 -4.28 18.10
N GLN A 384 17.24 -3.66 17.09
CA GLN A 384 16.52 -2.39 17.20
C GLN A 384 15.02 -2.57 17.48
N LEU A 385 14.55 -3.82 17.56
CA LEU A 385 13.13 -4.14 17.66
C LEU A 385 12.80 -4.69 19.06
N THR A 386 11.65 -4.31 19.60
CA THR A 386 11.13 -4.82 20.87
C THR A 386 9.97 -5.77 20.63
N GLN A 387 10.14 -7.06 20.94
CA GLN A 387 9.07 -8.05 20.77
C GLN A 387 7.90 -7.78 21.72
N ILE A 388 6.68 -7.77 21.17
CA ILE A 388 5.43 -7.54 21.91
C ILE A 388 4.45 -8.71 21.80
N LEU A 389 4.61 -9.59 20.81
CA LEU A 389 3.72 -10.73 20.58
C LEU A 389 4.50 -11.93 20.08
N GLU A 390 4.10 -13.13 20.51
CA GLU A 390 4.50 -14.41 19.93
C GLU A 390 3.29 -15.34 19.88
N VAL A 391 3.04 -15.96 18.73
CA VAL A 391 1.97 -16.94 18.52
C VAL A 391 2.60 -18.20 17.92
N THR A 392 2.47 -19.33 18.59
CA THR A 392 2.99 -20.65 18.19
C THR A 392 1.91 -21.72 18.11
N GLU A 393 0.73 -21.44 18.65
CA GLU A 393 -0.38 -22.38 18.69
C GLU A 393 -1.54 -21.95 17.80
N PRO A 394 -2.21 -22.88 17.13
CA PRO A 394 -3.42 -22.57 16.39
C PRO A 394 -4.52 -22.02 17.29
N VAL A 395 -5.30 -21.07 16.79
CA VAL A 395 -6.51 -20.63 17.49
C VAL A 395 -7.53 -21.78 17.51
N THR A 396 -7.89 -22.22 18.69
CA THR A 396 -8.90 -23.27 18.94
C THR A 396 -10.31 -22.71 19.10
N ALA A 397 -10.46 -21.38 19.13
CA ALA A 397 -11.74 -20.72 19.30
C ALA A 397 -12.72 -21.09 18.16
N ARG A 398 -14.02 -21.06 18.47
CA ARG A 398 -15.19 -21.39 17.62
C ARG A 398 -15.28 -20.54 16.35
N ALA A 399 -14.18 -20.38 15.63
CA ALA A 399 -14.16 -19.73 14.35
C ALA A 399 -14.82 -20.67 13.34
N GLN A 400 -16.02 -20.34 12.94
CA GLN A 400 -16.79 -21.13 11.99
C GLN A 400 -16.39 -20.73 10.58
N THR A 401 -15.44 -21.46 9.99
CA THR A 401 -15.20 -21.39 8.55
C THR A 401 -15.97 -22.50 7.86
N TYR A 402 -16.83 -22.15 6.92
CA TYR A 402 -17.56 -23.11 6.12
C TYR A 402 -16.93 -23.27 4.75
N PHE A 403 -17.07 -24.48 4.19
CA PHE A 403 -16.53 -24.82 2.88
C PHE A 403 -17.66 -25.29 1.96
N ARG A 404 -17.54 -24.96 0.69
CA ARG A 404 -18.36 -25.57 -0.36
C ARG A 404 -17.85 -26.98 -0.67
N PRO A 405 -18.62 -27.81 -1.41
CA PRO A 405 -18.19 -29.17 -1.78
C PRO A 405 -16.85 -29.24 -2.53
N ASP A 406 -16.47 -28.18 -3.23
CA ASP A 406 -15.18 -28.05 -3.94
C ASP A 406 -14.02 -27.60 -3.04
N GLY A 407 -14.26 -27.41 -1.75
CA GLY A 407 -13.27 -26.98 -0.77
C GLY A 407 -13.06 -25.44 -0.71
N SER A 408 -13.77 -24.66 -1.51
CA SER A 408 -13.69 -23.21 -1.42
C SER A 408 -14.34 -22.67 -0.14
N ILE A 409 -13.72 -21.63 0.44
CA ILE A 409 -14.25 -21.00 1.66
C ILE A 409 -15.50 -20.19 1.31
N THR A 410 -16.52 -20.30 2.14
CA THR A 410 -17.74 -19.49 2.02
C THR A 410 -18.03 -18.75 3.33
N ASN A 411 -18.93 -17.79 3.24
CA ASN A 411 -19.51 -17.20 4.45
C ASN A 411 -20.38 -18.22 5.16
N TRP A 412 -20.46 -18.08 6.46
CA TRP A 412 -21.40 -18.78 7.33
C TRP A 412 -22.83 -18.28 7.10
#